data_e9d18eb713ebe9f1a493bb5b11ee00cf
#
_entry.id   e9d18eb713ebe9f1a493bb5b11ee00cf
#
_cell.length_a   1.000
_cell.length_b   1.000
_cell.length_c   1.000
_cell.angle_alpha   90.00
_cell.angle_beta   90.00
_cell.angle_gamma   90.00
#
_symmetry.space_group_name_H-M   'P 1'
#
loop_
_entity.id
_entity.type
_entity.pdbx_description
1 polymer ?
#
loop_
_entity_poly.entity_id
_entity_poly.type
_entity_poly.pdbx_seq_one_letter_code
_entity_poly.pdbx_strand_id
1 'polypeptide(L)'
;MRSLEIFSGAGGLAKGLELAGFQHVGFVELNKHACDSLRLNFDEEKVFQGDIKNYDLSSIDKIDIVAGGPPCQPFSLGGKHKAHDDSRDMFPFAIKAIEVLQPKAFIFENVKGLLRKSFADYFEYIILRLTYPCLSLSNVGDWRIHLDALRKARKDKH
;
A
#
# COMPACT_ATOMS: atom_id res chain seq x y z
N MET A 1 8.81 -17.44 -6.52
CA MET A 1 8.11 -16.56 -5.51
C MET A 1 7.01 -15.81 -6.23
N ARG A 2 5.87 -15.53 -5.54
CA ARG A 2 4.67 -14.90 -6.13
C ARG A 2 4.53 -13.47 -5.64
N SER A 3 4.24 -12.53 -6.55
CA SER A 3 4.03 -11.11 -6.22
C SER A 3 2.65 -10.60 -6.64
N LEU A 4 2.07 -9.71 -5.84
CA LEU A 4 0.95 -8.86 -6.21
C LEU A 4 1.42 -7.42 -6.26
N GLU A 5 1.12 -6.74 -7.36
CA GLU A 5 1.42 -5.32 -7.53
C GLU A 5 0.15 -4.50 -7.34
N ILE A 6 0.13 -3.63 -6.34
CA ILE A 6 -0.98 -2.68 -6.12
C ILE A 6 -0.49 -1.25 -6.39
N PHE A 7 -1.33 -0.42 -6.99
CA PHE A 7 -0.90 0.90 -7.48
C PHE A 7 0.31 0.78 -8.40
N SER A 8 0.19 -0.13 -9.37
CA SER A 8 1.31 -0.67 -10.16
C SER A 8 1.96 0.36 -11.08
N GLY A 9 1.26 1.48 -11.37
CA GLY A 9 1.72 2.42 -12.38
C GLY A 9 1.95 1.72 -13.73
N ALA A 10 2.96 2.15 -14.46
CA ALA A 10 3.34 1.54 -15.75
C ALA A 10 4.19 0.26 -15.61
N GLY A 11 4.37 -0.27 -14.38
CA GLY A 11 5.04 -1.54 -14.14
C GLY A 11 6.56 -1.47 -13.91
N GLY A 12 7.10 -0.31 -13.53
CA GLY A 12 8.54 -0.17 -13.29
C GLY A 12 9.04 -1.05 -12.14
N LEU A 13 8.34 -1.03 -11.00
CA LEU A 13 8.66 -1.88 -9.85
C LEU A 13 8.41 -3.36 -10.16
N ALA A 14 7.31 -3.66 -10.86
CA ALA A 14 6.98 -4.99 -11.33
C ALA A 14 8.10 -5.60 -12.19
N LYS A 15 8.66 -4.82 -13.13
CA LYS A 15 9.78 -5.28 -13.95
C LYS A 15 11.01 -5.61 -13.12
N GLY A 16 11.27 -4.83 -12.07
CA GLY A 16 12.34 -5.14 -11.12
C GLY A 16 12.12 -6.47 -10.39
N LEU A 17 10.90 -6.74 -9.96
CA LEU A 17 10.54 -8.01 -9.30
C LEU A 17 10.59 -9.20 -10.27
N GLU A 18 10.14 -9.03 -11.52
CA GLU A 18 10.26 -10.06 -12.55
C GLU A 18 11.73 -10.45 -12.78
N LEU A 19 12.62 -9.45 -12.91
CA LEU A 19 14.07 -9.68 -13.04
C LEU A 19 14.69 -10.35 -11.81
N ALA A 20 14.10 -10.15 -10.63
CA ALA A 20 14.48 -10.84 -9.39
C ALA A 20 13.86 -12.24 -9.26
N GLY A 21 13.14 -12.74 -10.28
CA GLY A 21 12.57 -14.08 -10.33
C GLY A 21 11.20 -14.22 -9.65
N PHE A 22 10.48 -13.13 -9.44
CA PHE A 22 9.10 -13.18 -8.99
C PHE A 22 8.13 -13.42 -10.15
N GLN A 23 7.07 -14.15 -9.88
CA GLN A 23 5.94 -14.37 -10.79
C GLN A 23 4.76 -13.52 -10.32
N HIS A 24 4.32 -12.60 -11.15
CA HIS A 24 3.17 -11.76 -10.84
C HIS A 24 1.88 -12.56 -10.88
N VAL A 25 1.04 -12.39 -9.86
CA VAL A 25 -0.31 -12.97 -9.80
C VAL A 25 -1.38 -11.95 -10.19
N GLY A 26 -1.08 -10.66 -10.08
CA GLY A 26 -1.98 -9.59 -10.46
C GLY A 26 -1.32 -8.22 -10.39
N PHE A 27 -1.91 -7.29 -11.14
CA PHE A 27 -1.59 -5.87 -11.16
C PHE A 27 -2.87 -5.09 -10.92
N VAL A 28 -2.90 -4.20 -9.94
CA VAL A 28 -4.05 -3.36 -9.65
C VAL A 28 -3.68 -1.90 -9.93
N GLU A 29 -4.32 -1.29 -10.91
CA GLU A 29 -4.03 0.07 -11.34
C GLU A 29 -5.32 0.77 -11.80
N LEU A 30 -5.50 2.02 -11.41
CA LEU A 30 -6.67 2.83 -11.77
C LEU A 30 -6.49 3.53 -13.11
N ASN A 31 -5.27 3.98 -13.41
CA ASN A 31 -4.98 4.79 -14.59
C ASN A 31 -4.98 3.93 -15.86
N LYS A 32 -5.87 4.26 -16.81
CA LYS A 32 -6.00 3.52 -18.07
C LYS A 32 -4.69 3.41 -18.85
N HIS A 33 -3.93 4.50 -19.00
CA HIS A 33 -2.69 4.48 -19.80
C HIS A 33 -1.59 3.66 -19.13
N ALA A 34 -1.55 3.65 -17.78
CA ALA A 34 -0.65 2.77 -17.04
C ALA A 34 -1.05 1.30 -17.23
N CYS A 35 -2.35 0.98 -17.18
CA CYS A 35 -2.85 -0.36 -17.48
C CYS A 35 -2.53 -0.80 -18.91
N ASP A 36 -2.64 0.10 -19.89
CA ASP A 36 -2.27 -0.20 -21.28
C ASP A 36 -0.78 -0.56 -21.38
N SER A 37 0.09 0.16 -20.62
CA SER A 37 1.53 -0.17 -20.55
C SER A 37 1.78 -1.52 -19.86
N LEU A 38 1.03 -1.83 -18.80
CA LEU A 38 1.14 -3.13 -18.12
C LEU A 38 0.77 -4.28 -19.06
N ARG A 39 -0.32 -4.17 -19.83
CA ARG A 39 -0.77 -5.20 -20.80
C ARG A 39 0.22 -5.43 -21.93
N LEU A 40 0.98 -4.39 -22.32
CA LEU A 40 2.02 -4.53 -23.34
C LEU A 40 3.28 -5.27 -22.85
N ASN A 41 3.53 -5.29 -21.53
CA ASN A 41 4.78 -5.78 -20.95
C ASN A 41 4.61 -7.04 -20.10
N PHE A 42 3.38 -7.34 -19.67
CA PHE A 42 3.04 -8.44 -18.78
C PHE A 42 1.80 -9.18 -19.30
N ASP A 43 1.40 -10.23 -18.61
CA ASP A 43 0.21 -11.00 -18.90
C ASP A 43 -1.05 -10.13 -18.71
N GLU A 44 -1.76 -9.87 -19.80
CA GLU A 44 -2.93 -8.98 -19.84
C GLU A 44 -4.04 -9.44 -18.90
N GLU A 45 -4.24 -10.74 -18.73
CA GLU A 45 -5.28 -11.31 -17.88
C GLU A 45 -5.08 -10.99 -16.40
N LYS A 46 -3.86 -10.65 -16.00
CA LYS A 46 -3.50 -10.27 -14.63
C LYS A 46 -3.68 -8.78 -14.33
N VAL A 47 -4.03 -7.96 -15.33
CA VAL A 47 -4.18 -6.52 -15.16
C VAL A 47 -5.61 -6.15 -14.81
N PHE A 48 -5.84 -5.85 -13.54
CA PHE A 48 -7.09 -5.27 -13.07
C PHE A 48 -7.03 -3.74 -13.21
N GLN A 49 -7.78 -3.22 -14.16
CA GLN A 49 -7.99 -1.78 -14.32
C GLN A 49 -9.16 -1.32 -13.45
N GLY A 50 -8.88 -0.73 -12.31
CA GLY A 50 -9.91 -0.28 -11.39
C GLY A 50 -9.39 0.23 -10.06
N ASP A 51 -10.31 0.73 -9.23
CA ASP A 51 -9.99 1.13 -7.86
C ASP A 51 -9.69 -0.13 -7.03
N ILE A 52 -8.61 -0.09 -6.25
CA ILE A 52 -8.21 -1.16 -5.31
C ILE A 52 -9.34 -1.55 -4.35
N LYS A 53 -10.26 -0.64 -4.05
CA LYS A 53 -11.45 -0.89 -3.22
C LYS A 53 -12.36 -1.98 -3.79
N ASN A 54 -12.34 -2.16 -5.10
CA ASN A 54 -13.16 -3.11 -5.84
C ASN A 54 -12.40 -4.40 -6.21
N TYR A 55 -11.12 -4.49 -5.83
CA TYR A 55 -10.32 -5.68 -6.09
C TYR A 55 -10.51 -6.71 -5.00
N ASP A 56 -10.87 -7.93 -5.37
CA ASP A 56 -11.07 -9.02 -4.42
C ASP A 56 -9.73 -9.62 -3.98
N LEU A 57 -9.18 -9.08 -2.91
CA LEU A 57 -7.95 -9.59 -2.30
C LEU A 57 -8.13 -11.01 -1.75
N SER A 58 -9.35 -11.42 -1.38
CA SER A 58 -9.60 -12.73 -0.78
C SER A 58 -9.53 -13.88 -1.79
N SER A 59 -9.64 -13.58 -3.08
CA SER A 59 -9.50 -14.54 -4.17
C SER A 59 -8.05 -14.95 -4.45
N ILE A 60 -7.09 -14.26 -3.83
CA ILE A 60 -5.67 -14.52 -4.04
C ILE A 60 -5.17 -15.54 -3.02
N ASP A 61 -4.64 -16.65 -3.54
CA ASP A 61 -3.90 -17.62 -2.75
C ASP A 61 -2.60 -17.04 -2.15
N LYS A 62 -1.82 -17.89 -1.49
CA LYS A 62 -0.52 -17.52 -0.89
C LYS A 62 0.34 -16.67 -1.80
N ILE A 63 0.77 -15.55 -1.27
CA ILE A 63 1.64 -14.56 -1.91
C ILE A 63 2.93 -14.41 -1.10
N ASP A 64 4.06 -14.22 -1.77
CA ASP A 64 5.32 -14.00 -1.08
C ASP A 64 5.58 -12.53 -0.83
N ILE A 65 5.19 -11.65 -1.77
CA ILE A 65 5.41 -10.21 -1.66
C ILE A 65 4.22 -9.41 -2.21
N VAL A 66 3.87 -8.35 -1.51
CA VAL A 66 3.01 -7.26 -2.03
C VAL A 66 3.90 -6.05 -2.30
N ALA A 67 3.80 -5.50 -3.50
CA ALA A 67 4.57 -4.33 -3.89
C ALA A 67 3.68 -3.23 -4.47
N GLY A 68 4.18 -1.98 -4.51
CA GLY A 68 3.45 -0.90 -5.15
C GLY A 68 3.81 0.50 -4.68
N GLY A 69 3.19 1.51 -5.32
CA GLY A 69 3.36 2.91 -4.98
C GLY A 69 2.04 3.55 -4.52
N PRO A 70 1.56 3.28 -3.28
CA PRO A 70 0.29 3.84 -2.82
C PRO A 70 0.33 5.36 -2.83
N PRO A 71 -0.59 6.04 -3.55
CA PRO A 71 -0.67 7.50 -3.54
C PRO A 71 -0.80 8.04 -2.13
N CYS A 72 0.06 8.99 -1.79
CA CYS A 72 0.07 9.67 -0.51
C CYS A 72 -0.18 11.17 -0.75
N GLN A 73 -1.39 11.51 -1.14
CA GLN A 73 -1.80 12.89 -1.26
C GLN A 73 -2.76 13.21 -0.09
N PRO A 74 -2.42 14.20 0.71
CA PRO A 74 -2.12 15.61 0.44
C PRO A 74 -0.68 16.05 0.76
N PHE A 75 0.29 15.16 0.75
CA PHE A 75 1.66 15.45 1.16
C PHE A 75 2.52 16.11 0.07
N SER A 76 1.98 16.30 -1.14
CA SER A 76 2.53 17.16 -2.17
C SER A 76 2.19 18.62 -1.87
N LEU A 77 3.21 19.49 -1.87
CA LEU A 77 3.18 20.96 -1.81
C LEU A 77 1.80 21.63 -1.68
N GLY A 78 1.41 22.07 -0.47
CA GLY A 78 0.37 23.08 -0.26
C GLY A 78 -0.96 22.63 0.37
N GLY A 79 -1.14 21.39 0.79
CA GLY A 79 -2.37 20.91 1.42
C GLY A 79 -2.47 21.28 2.90
N LYS A 80 -3.59 21.90 3.30
CA LYS A 80 -3.94 22.14 4.71
C LYS A 80 -4.15 20.80 5.44
N HIS A 81 -3.40 20.55 6.47
CA HIS A 81 -3.37 19.55 7.54
C HIS A 81 -4.56 18.57 7.80
N LYS A 82 -5.17 17.98 6.77
CA LYS A 82 -6.20 16.93 6.91
C LYS A 82 -5.73 15.64 6.26
N ALA A 83 -4.64 15.08 6.77
CA ALA A 83 -3.98 13.94 6.16
C ALA A 83 -4.85 12.67 6.04
N HIS A 84 -5.74 12.42 7.00
CA HIS A 84 -6.53 11.19 7.09
C HIS A 84 -7.92 11.30 6.43
N ASP A 85 -8.46 12.50 6.28
CA ASP A 85 -9.78 12.73 5.67
C ASP A 85 -9.69 12.96 4.14
N ASP A 86 -8.50 12.81 3.57
CA ASP A 86 -8.32 12.98 2.13
C ASP A 86 -8.57 11.65 1.42
N SER A 87 -9.61 11.61 0.60
CA SER A 87 -9.97 10.42 -0.21
C SER A 87 -8.86 9.94 -1.16
N ARG A 88 -7.76 10.69 -1.27
CA ARG A 88 -6.58 10.39 -2.08
C ARG A 88 -5.46 9.70 -1.29
N ASP A 89 -5.61 9.52 0.02
CA ASP A 89 -4.70 8.69 0.83
C ASP A 89 -5.05 7.21 0.63
N MET A 90 -4.14 6.50 -0.02
CA MET A 90 -4.34 5.09 -0.35
C MET A 90 -3.54 4.14 0.55
N PHE A 91 -2.79 4.64 1.54
CA PHE A 91 -2.11 3.78 2.51
C PHE A 91 -3.04 2.86 3.30
N PRO A 92 -4.25 3.28 3.72
CA PRO A 92 -5.18 2.37 4.38
C PRO A 92 -5.49 1.11 3.57
N PHE A 93 -5.57 1.24 2.24
CA PHE A 93 -5.82 0.10 1.34
C PHE A 93 -4.57 -0.77 1.12
N ALA A 94 -3.37 -0.16 1.09
CA ALA A 94 -2.12 -0.91 1.08
C ALA A 94 -1.95 -1.73 2.37
N ILE A 95 -2.24 -1.14 3.53
CA ILE A 95 -2.24 -1.83 4.82
C ILE A 95 -3.28 -2.96 4.82
N LYS A 96 -4.48 -2.71 4.27
CA LYS A 96 -5.53 -3.73 4.16
C LYS A 96 -5.09 -4.93 3.31
N ALA A 97 -4.35 -4.68 2.22
CA ALA A 97 -3.79 -5.77 1.42
C ALA A 97 -2.80 -6.61 2.24
N ILE A 98 -1.96 -5.99 3.08
CA ILE A 98 -1.05 -6.72 3.98
C ILE A 98 -1.83 -7.52 5.04
N GLU A 99 -2.89 -6.94 5.62
CA GLU A 99 -3.74 -7.61 6.61
C GLU A 99 -4.41 -8.86 6.05
N VAL A 100 -4.96 -8.78 4.83
CA VAL A 100 -5.71 -9.88 4.20
C VAL A 100 -4.77 -10.96 3.68
N LEU A 101 -3.72 -10.54 2.96
CA LEU A 101 -2.85 -11.47 2.23
C LEU A 101 -1.73 -12.06 3.09
N GLN A 102 -1.35 -11.40 4.17
CA GLN A 102 -0.25 -11.78 5.06
C GLN A 102 1.00 -12.26 4.31
N PRO A 103 1.55 -11.43 3.40
CA PRO A 103 2.71 -11.80 2.62
C PRO A 103 3.94 -11.94 3.51
N LYS A 104 4.99 -12.63 3.03
CA LYS A 104 6.29 -12.72 3.72
C LYS A 104 7.03 -11.40 3.77
N ALA A 105 6.80 -10.54 2.76
CA ALA A 105 7.42 -9.22 2.64
C ALA A 105 6.50 -8.25 1.88
N PHE A 106 6.80 -6.97 1.99
CA PHE A 106 6.21 -5.93 1.15
C PHE A 106 7.26 -4.89 0.76
N ILE A 107 7.04 -4.23 -0.37
CA ILE A 107 7.85 -3.10 -0.85
C ILE A 107 6.89 -2.00 -1.29
N PHE A 108 6.90 -0.86 -0.58
CA PHE A 108 6.13 0.32 -0.97
C PHE A 108 7.07 1.48 -1.31
N GLU A 109 6.93 1.99 -2.52
CA GLU A 109 7.61 3.20 -2.99
C GLU A 109 6.76 4.42 -2.67
N ASN A 110 7.39 5.52 -2.30
CA ASN A 110 6.67 6.78 -2.11
C ASN A 110 7.58 8.00 -2.29
N VAL A 111 6.96 9.16 -2.42
CA VAL A 111 7.67 10.42 -2.62
C VAL A 111 8.41 10.87 -1.36
N LYS A 112 9.60 11.48 -1.53
CA LYS A 112 10.42 12.04 -0.43
C LYS A 112 9.66 13.00 0.49
N GLY A 113 8.57 13.62 -0.01
CA GLY A 113 7.71 14.51 0.77
C GLY A 113 7.10 13.90 2.02
N LEU A 114 6.87 12.58 2.04
CA LEU A 114 6.35 11.84 3.18
C LEU A 114 7.29 11.89 4.40
N LEU A 115 8.60 12.09 4.18
CA LEU A 115 9.60 12.15 5.25
C LEU A 115 9.76 13.55 5.89
N ARG A 116 8.92 14.53 5.52
CA ARG A 116 8.98 15.87 6.13
C ARG A 116 8.56 15.83 7.60
N LYS A 117 9.16 16.70 8.42
CA LYS A 117 8.83 16.81 9.86
C LYS A 117 7.33 16.97 10.14
N SER A 118 6.62 17.71 9.28
CA SER A 118 5.16 17.92 9.41
C SER A 118 4.33 16.63 9.26
N PHE A 119 4.92 15.56 8.75
CA PHE A 119 4.27 14.26 8.52
C PHE A 119 4.87 13.13 9.34
N ALA A 120 5.78 13.43 10.26
CA ALA A 120 6.50 12.43 11.04
C ALA A 120 5.57 11.48 11.80
N ASP A 121 4.55 12.00 12.47
CA ASP A 121 3.55 11.18 13.18
C ASP A 121 2.76 10.29 12.24
N TYR A 122 2.37 10.81 11.06
CA TYR A 122 1.63 10.01 10.09
C TYR A 122 2.53 8.95 9.44
N PHE A 123 3.78 9.26 9.15
CA PHE A 123 4.75 8.28 8.67
C PHE A 123 4.98 7.18 9.71
N GLU A 124 5.16 7.54 10.99
CA GLU A 124 5.27 6.57 12.08
C GLU A 124 4.00 5.71 12.16
N TYR A 125 2.81 6.31 12.00
CA TYR A 125 1.54 5.58 11.97
C TYR A 125 1.53 4.52 10.88
N ILE A 126 1.92 4.88 9.64
CA ILE A 126 2.01 3.91 8.53
C ILE A 126 2.95 2.76 8.89
N ILE A 127 4.15 3.06 9.40
CA ILE A 127 5.14 2.05 9.77
C ILE A 127 4.60 1.12 10.87
N LEU A 128 3.97 1.67 11.90
CA LEU A 128 3.40 0.86 12.99
C LEU A 128 2.22 0.01 12.51
N ARG A 129 1.37 0.51 11.62
CA ARG A 129 0.29 -0.26 11.02
C ARG A 129 0.81 -1.42 10.17
N LEU A 130 1.89 -1.21 9.42
CA LEU A 130 2.55 -2.26 8.64
C LEU A 130 3.31 -3.26 9.53
N THR A 131 3.80 -2.82 10.69
CA THR A 131 4.46 -3.70 11.66
C THR A 131 3.45 -4.56 12.44
N TYR A 132 2.28 -4.00 12.72
CA TYR A 132 1.20 -4.65 13.49
C TYR A 132 -0.11 -4.64 12.70
N PRO A 133 -0.19 -5.29 11.53
CA PRO A 133 -1.33 -5.17 10.63
C PRO A 133 -2.65 -5.63 11.27
N CYS A 134 -2.60 -6.66 12.11
CA CYS A 134 -3.77 -7.23 12.78
C CYS A 134 -4.23 -6.42 14.02
N LEU A 135 -3.48 -5.40 14.43
CA LEU A 135 -3.84 -4.56 15.58
C LEU A 135 -4.72 -3.42 15.11
N SER A 136 -6.00 -3.74 14.85
CA SER A 136 -7.01 -2.74 14.52
C SER A 136 -7.81 -2.39 15.77
N LEU A 137 -8.00 -1.09 16.02
CA LEU A 137 -8.99 -0.64 16.99
C LEU A 137 -10.33 -0.45 16.25
N SER A 138 -11.30 -1.31 16.56
CA SER A 138 -12.67 -1.13 16.10
C SER A 138 -13.19 0.23 16.58
N ASN A 139 -13.73 1.04 15.65
CA ASN A 139 -14.40 2.32 15.92
C ASN A 139 -13.53 3.54 16.28
N VAL A 140 -12.27 3.58 15.95
CA VAL A 140 -11.47 4.80 16.12
C VAL A 140 -11.49 5.61 14.82
N GLY A 141 -12.29 6.68 14.82
CA GLY A 141 -12.37 7.61 13.67
C GLY A 141 -11.13 8.49 13.48
N ASP A 142 -10.27 8.62 14.50
CA ASP A 142 -9.05 9.43 14.44
C ASP A 142 -7.79 8.54 14.49
N TRP A 143 -6.99 8.59 13.43
CA TRP A 143 -5.74 7.84 13.31
C TRP A 143 -4.72 8.18 14.42
N ARG A 144 -4.78 9.37 15.03
CA ARG A 144 -3.90 9.79 16.13
C ARG A 144 -4.15 8.97 17.39
N ILE A 145 -5.41 8.69 17.70
CA ILE A 145 -5.78 7.82 18.82
C ILE A 145 -5.24 6.40 18.57
N HIS A 146 -5.35 5.92 17.34
CA HIS A 146 -4.80 4.64 16.96
C HIS A 146 -3.26 4.62 17.02
N LEU A 147 -2.60 5.69 16.60
CA LEU A 147 -1.15 5.84 16.72
C LEU A 147 -0.68 5.70 18.17
N ASP A 148 -1.37 6.34 19.13
CA ASP A 148 -1.02 6.25 20.54
C ASP A 148 -1.17 4.83 21.09
N ALA A 149 -2.21 4.10 20.66
CA ALA A 149 -2.38 2.69 21.02
C ALA A 149 -1.27 1.80 20.43
N LEU A 150 -0.89 2.04 19.17
CA LEU A 150 0.21 1.33 18.51
C LEU A 150 1.56 1.60 19.18
N ARG A 151 1.80 2.86 19.60
CA ARG A 151 2.99 3.24 20.37
C ARG A 151 3.08 2.52 21.72
N LYS A 152 1.94 2.33 22.41
CA LYS A 152 1.88 1.52 23.65
C LYS A 152 2.20 0.06 23.35
N ALA A 153 1.51 -0.56 22.38
CA ALA A 153 1.75 -1.95 22.02
C ALA A 153 3.20 -2.24 21.61
N ARG A 154 3.91 -1.27 21.01
CA ARG A 154 5.34 -1.39 20.71
C ARG A 154 6.20 -1.43 21.98
N LYS A 155 5.86 -0.61 23.00
CA LYS A 155 6.59 -0.57 24.28
C LYS A 155 6.43 -1.85 25.11
N ASP A 156 5.26 -2.46 25.05
CA ASP A 156 4.93 -3.65 25.84
C ASP A 156 5.60 -4.94 25.28
N LYS A 157 6.19 -4.86 24.06
CA LYS A 157 6.91 -5.99 23.43
C LYS A 157 8.43 -5.94 23.60
N HIS A 158 8.94 -4.90 24.23
CA HIS A 158 10.35 -4.72 24.60
C HIS A 158 10.53 -4.65 26.12
#